data_4ab05131a0f47d22d57f5c17c90220f4
#
_entry.id   4ab05131a0f47d22d57f5c17c90220f4
#
_cell.length_a   1.000
_cell.length_b   1.000
_cell.length_c   1.000
_cell.angle_alpha   90.00
_cell.angle_beta   90.00
_cell.angle_gamma   90.00
#
_symmetry.space_group_name_H-M   'P 1'
#
loop_
_entity.id
_entity.type
_entity.pdbx_description
1 polymer ?
#
loop_
_entity_poly.entity_id
_entity_poly.type
_entity_poly.pdbx_seq_one_letter_code
_entity_poly.pdbx_strand_id
1 'polypeptide(L)'
;MDFEKLERKICDFINSCVDNARAKGVVIGLSGGLDSALVATLCQRAFASAQGSASGLQSKENAGQSTLQTDKEQADKKASAQDESPKNAEQKGIFALIMPTQNSNKANLKDALMLCESLNLEYKTIEIQPILDAFLSECESVCKTRMGNLSARIRMSLLYDYSALKGYLVVGTSNK
;
A
#
# COMPACT_ATOMS: atom_id res chain seq x y z
N MET A 1 -6.38 -8.94 -28.49
CA MET A 1 -5.52 -8.22 -27.55
C MET A 1 -4.78 -9.26 -26.75
N ASP A 2 -3.46 -9.23 -26.72
CA ASP A 2 -2.64 -10.20 -25.96
C ASP A 2 -2.51 -9.70 -24.51
N PHE A 3 -3.35 -10.24 -23.64
CA PHE A 3 -3.41 -9.82 -22.24
C PHE A 3 -2.14 -10.17 -21.45
N GLU A 4 -1.49 -11.28 -21.76
CA GLU A 4 -0.25 -11.67 -21.09
C GLU A 4 0.90 -10.69 -21.41
N LYS A 5 0.97 -10.27 -22.68
CA LYS A 5 1.97 -9.28 -23.10
C LYS A 5 1.71 -7.90 -22.48
N LEU A 6 0.42 -7.54 -22.31
CA LEU A 6 0.05 -6.30 -21.66
C LEU A 6 0.41 -6.35 -20.16
N GLU A 7 0.08 -7.44 -19.48
CA GLU A 7 0.41 -7.65 -18.07
C GLU A 7 1.92 -7.53 -17.83
N ARG A 8 2.75 -8.21 -18.62
CA ARG A 8 4.21 -8.13 -18.52
C ARG A 8 4.71 -6.69 -18.64
N LYS A 9 4.22 -5.95 -19.64
CA LYS A 9 4.60 -4.53 -19.81
C LYS A 9 4.24 -3.68 -18.59
N ILE A 10 3.08 -3.92 -17.96
CA ILE A 10 2.67 -3.20 -16.76
C ILE A 10 3.56 -3.58 -15.57
N CYS A 11 3.86 -4.86 -15.40
CA CYS A 11 4.75 -5.34 -14.35
C CYS A 11 6.17 -4.74 -14.50
N ASP A 12 6.71 -4.72 -15.72
CA ASP A 12 8.01 -4.12 -16.04
C ASP A 12 8.01 -2.61 -15.75
N PHE A 13 6.92 -1.93 -16.10
CA PHE A 13 6.75 -0.50 -15.79
C PHE A 13 6.72 -0.24 -14.28
N ILE A 14 5.96 -1.02 -13.50
CA ILE A 14 5.91 -0.90 -12.04
C ILE A 14 7.31 -1.09 -11.44
N ASN A 15 8.02 -2.14 -11.84
CA ASN A 15 9.38 -2.40 -11.38
C ASN A 15 10.31 -1.24 -11.71
N SER A 16 10.28 -0.76 -12.96
CA SER A 16 11.11 0.36 -13.41
C SER A 16 10.84 1.64 -12.62
N CYS A 17 9.58 1.95 -12.29
CA CYS A 17 9.24 3.11 -11.48
C CYS A 17 9.80 3.00 -10.06
N VAL A 18 9.69 1.83 -9.42
CA VAL A 18 10.20 1.59 -8.07
C VAL A 18 11.72 1.68 -8.04
N ASP A 19 12.40 1.09 -9.03
CA ASP A 19 13.87 1.10 -9.13
C ASP A 19 14.40 2.51 -9.41
N ASN A 20 13.79 3.24 -10.35
CA ASN A 20 14.18 4.62 -10.68
C ASN A 20 14.03 5.57 -9.48
N ALA A 21 12.99 5.34 -8.67
CA ALA A 21 12.76 6.11 -7.45
C ALA A 21 13.64 5.63 -6.27
N ARG A 22 14.39 4.54 -6.42
CA ARG A 22 15.11 3.86 -5.35
C ARG A 22 14.21 3.54 -4.15
N ALA A 23 12.94 3.25 -4.42
CA ALA A 23 11.98 2.92 -3.40
C ALA A 23 12.06 1.43 -3.02
N LYS A 24 11.73 1.11 -1.78
CA LYS A 24 11.76 -0.26 -1.26
C LYS A 24 10.49 -1.04 -1.56
N GLY A 25 9.50 -0.42 -2.21
CA GLY A 25 8.21 -1.02 -2.52
C GLY A 25 7.14 0.00 -2.85
N VAL A 26 5.87 -0.38 -2.67
CA VAL A 26 4.71 0.48 -2.98
C VAL A 26 3.69 0.53 -1.85
N VAL A 27 3.05 1.69 -1.69
CA VAL A 27 1.87 1.90 -0.84
C VAL A 27 0.65 2.06 -1.74
N ILE A 28 -0.42 1.35 -1.45
CA ILE A 28 -1.67 1.39 -2.21
C ILE A 28 -2.88 1.59 -1.30
N GLY A 29 -3.82 2.44 -1.71
CA GLY A 29 -5.13 2.56 -1.06
C GLY A 29 -6.10 1.52 -1.60
N LEU A 30 -6.56 0.60 -0.77
CA LEU A 30 -7.55 -0.40 -1.13
C LEU A 30 -8.95 0.07 -0.75
N SER A 31 -9.81 0.23 -1.75
CA SER A 31 -11.21 0.62 -1.58
C SER A 31 -12.19 -0.55 -1.56
N GLY A 32 -11.72 -1.76 -1.90
CA GLY A 32 -12.56 -2.92 -2.19
C GLY A 32 -13.22 -2.88 -3.57
N GLY A 33 -12.89 -1.89 -4.40
CA GLY A 33 -13.31 -1.82 -5.79
C GLY A 33 -12.34 -2.55 -6.72
N LEU A 34 -12.82 -2.88 -7.92
CA LEU A 34 -12.09 -3.67 -8.93
C LEU A 34 -10.75 -3.02 -9.31
N ASP A 35 -10.71 -1.70 -9.52
CA ASP A 35 -9.51 -1.01 -9.98
C ASP A 35 -8.36 -1.13 -8.96
N SER A 36 -8.67 -0.91 -7.66
CA SER A 36 -7.67 -1.03 -6.59
C SER A 36 -7.21 -2.47 -6.40
N ALA A 37 -8.11 -3.43 -6.57
CA ALA A 37 -7.79 -4.86 -6.51
C ALA A 37 -6.88 -5.28 -7.67
N LEU A 38 -7.18 -4.83 -8.88
CA LEU A 38 -6.36 -5.11 -10.07
C LEU A 38 -4.94 -4.56 -9.90
N VAL A 39 -4.81 -3.31 -9.46
CA VAL A 39 -3.48 -2.70 -9.28
C VAL A 39 -2.68 -3.40 -8.17
N ALA A 40 -3.32 -3.77 -7.05
CA ALA A 40 -2.65 -4.53 -5.99
C ALA A 40 -2.14 -5.89 -6.51
N THR A 41 -2.95 -6.59 -7.31
CA THR A 41 -2.57 -7.87 -7.91
C THR A 41 -1.42 -7.71 -8.91
N LEU A 42 -1.44 -6.65 -9.73
CA LEU A 42 -0.35 -6.37 -10.67
C LEU A 42 0.96 -6.02 -9.96
N CYS A 43 0.92 -5.25 -8.86
CA CYS A 43 2.09 -5.00 -8.04
C CYS A 43 2.66 -6.30 -7.43
N GLN A 44 1.78 -7.17 -6.92
CA GLN A 44 2.19 -8.47 -6.38
C GLN A 44 2.87 -9.34 -7.44
N ARG A 45 2.31 -9.41 -8.64
CA ARG A 45 2.91 -10.15 -9.76
C ARG A 45 4.22 -9.53 -10.23
N ALA A 46 4.31 -8.20 -10.29
CA ALA A 46 5.54 -7.51 -10.68
C ALA A 46 6.70 -7.87 -9.75
N PHE A 47 6.46 -7.88 -8.43
CA PHE A 47 7.51 -8.18 -7.46
C PHE A 47 7.81 -9.67 -7.33
N ALA A 48 6.82 -10.56 -7.51
CA ALA A 48 7.03 -12.00 -7.56
C ALA A 48 7.87 -12.42 -8.79
N SER A 49 7.62 -11.82 -9.95
CA SER A 49 8.37 -12.12 -11.19
C SER A 49 9.84 -11.70 -11.10
N ALA A 50 10.15 -10.65 -10.36
CA ALA A 50 11.52 -10.21 -10.13
C ALA A 50 12.34 -11.20 -9.29
N GLN A 51 11.68 -12.05 -8.49
CA GLN A 51 12.31 -13.09 -7.65
C GLN A 51 12.54 -14.39 -8.39
N GLY A 52 11.72 -14.71 -9.37
CA GLY A 52 11.81 -15.96 -10.15
C GLY A 52 13.05 -16.06 -11.03
N SER A 53 13.80 -14.98 -11.23
CA SER A 53 15.08 -14.98 -11.95
C SER A 53 16.28 -15.33 -11.07
N ALA A 54 16.13 -15.50 -9.76
CA ALA A 54 17.24 -15.64 -8.81
C ALA A 54 17.24 -16.90 -7.94
N SER A 55 16.20 -17.76 -7.97
CA SER A 55 16.26 -19.01 -7.18
C SER A 55 15.36 -20.09 -7.73
N GLY A 56 15.98 -21.13 -8.26
CA GLY A 56 15.36 -22.44 -8.37
C GLY A 56 15.18 -23.06 -6.98
N LEU A 57 14.00 -23.63 -6.75
CA LEU A 57 13.66 -24.67 -5.77
C LEU A 57 14.15 -24.51 -4.31
N GLN A 58 13.20 -24.18 -3.42
CA GLN A 58 13.03 -25.02 -2.21
C GLN A 58 11.69 -24.69 -1.53
N SER A 59 10.79 -25.66 -1.57
CA SER A 59 9.64 -25.81 -0.69
C SER A 59 10.12 -26.11 0.73
N LYS A 60 9.59 -25.37 1.72
CA LYS A 60 9.41 -25.93 3.07
C LYS A 60 8.28 -25.16 3.80
N GLU A 61 7.28 -25.95 4.16
CA GLU A 61 6.30 -25.66 5.19
C GLU A 61 6.99 -25.32 6.52
N ASN A 62 6.45 -24.36 7.26
CA ASN A 62 6.15 -24.61 8.67
C ASN A 62 5.34 -23.47 9.33
N ALA A 63 4.47 -23.94 10.17
CA ALA A 63 3.45 -23.28 10.96
C ALA A 63 3.97 -22.33 12.06
N GLY A 64 3.14 -21.31 12.34
CA GLY A 64 2.66 -20.94 13.69
C GLY A 64 3.64 -20.37 14.67
N GLN A 65 3.42 -19.13 15.08
CA GLN A 65 3.02 -18.83 16.46
C GLN A 65 2.93 -17.32 16.71
N SER A 66 1.80 -16.96 17.28
CA SER A 66 1.46 -15.72 17.96
C SER A 66 2.45 -15.40 19.10
N THR A 67 2.82 -14.13 19.23
CA THR A 67 2.97 -13.52 20.56
C THR A 67 2.86 -11.99 20.47
N LEU A 68 1.87 -11.48 21.18
CA LEU A 68 1.73 -10.09 21.63
C LEU A 68 2.86 -9.76 22.60
N GLN A 69 3.55 -8.65 22.40
CA GLN A 69 4.13 -7.90 23.52
C GLN A 69 4.17 -6.41 23.18
N THR A 70 3.42 -5.67 23.98
CA THR A 70 3.55 -4.24 24.25
C THR A 70 4.92 -3.97 24.88
N ASP A 71 5.62 -2.92 24.46
CA ASP A 71 6.22 -1.99 25.41
C ASP A 71 6.69 -0.69 24.73
N LYS A 72 6.62 0.34 25.57
CA LYS A 72 6.81 1.78 25.33
C LYS A 72 8.27 2.21 25.29
N GLU A 73 8.46 3.42 24.69
CA GLU A 73 9.52 4.43 24.97
C GLU A 73 10.94 4.13 24.48
N GLN A 74 11.51 4.93 23.65
CA GLN A 74 12.19 6.21 23.95
C GLN A 74 12.87 6.83 22.70
N ALA A 75 12.95 8.12 22.77
CA ALA A 75 13.45 9.07 21.81
C ALA A 75 14.97 9.04 21.55
N ASP A 76 15.34 9.67 20.42
CA ASP A 76 16.60 10.34 20.12
C ASP A 76 17.92 9.54 20.11
N LYS A 77 18.47 9.38 18.89
CA LYS A 77 19.81 9.90 18.57
C LYS A 77 20.23 9.75 17.10
N LYS A 78 20.45 10.92 16.51
CA LYS A 78 21.57 11.31 15.65
C LYS A 78 21.94 10.45 14.43
N ALA A 79 21.75 11.12 13.29
CA ALA A 79 22.28 10.80 11.98
C ALA A 79 23.82 10.59 12.01
N SER A 80 24.28 9.53 11.36
CA SER A 80 25.57 9.49 10.70
C SER A 80 25.40 8.65 9.42
N ALA A 81 25.56 9.32 8.29
CA ALA A 81 25.62 8.71 6.99
C ALA A 81 26.84 7.78 6.92
N GLN A 82 26.63 6.52 6.61
CA GLN A 82 27.66 5.65 6.05
C GLN A 82 27.09 4.99 4.80
N ASP A 83 27.76 5.32 3.71
CA ASP A 83 27.59 4.80 2.37
C ASP A 83 28.02 3.32 2.38
N GLU A 84 27.05 2.40 2.48
CA GLU A 84 27.29 0.98 2.24
C GLU A 84 26.39 0.52 1.08
N SER A 85 27.06 0.17 -0.01
CA SER A 85 26.44 -0.50 -1.16
C SER A 85 25.68 -1.75 -0.74
N PRO A 86 24.36 -1.88 -0.95
CA PRO A 86 23.64 -3.09 -0.59
C PRO A 86 23.83 -4.15 -1.69
N LYS A 87 24.66 -5.11 -1.43
CA LYS A 87 24.60 -6.43 -2.07
C LYS A 87 23.62 -7.29 -1.28
N ASN A 88 22.35 -7.10 -1.52
CA ASN A 88 21.26 -8.07 -1.35
C ASN A 88 20.01 -7.41 -1.96
N ALA A 89 19.41 -8.02 -2.95
CA ALA A 89 18.16 -7.55 -3.52
C ALA A 89 17.09 -7.64 -2.41
N GLU A 90 16.91 -6.55 -1.65
CA GLU A 90 15.82 -6.44 -0.67
C GLU A 90 14.51 -6.67 -1.41
N GLN A 91 13.72 -7.60 -0.92
CA GLN A 91 12.41 -7.94 -1.49
C GLN A 91 11.53 -6.69 -1.45
N LYS A 92 11.07 -6.24 -2.63
CA LYS A 92 10.15 -5.10 -2.73
C LYS A 92 8.84 -5.42 -2.00
N GLY A 93 8.44 -4.53 -1.09
CA GLY A 93 7.24 -4.70 -0.29
C GLY A 93 6.00 -4.05 -0.90
N ILE A 94 4.82 -4.52 -0.48
CA ILE A 94 3.54 -3.88 -0.78
C ILE A 94 2.85 -3.61 0.55
N PHE A 95 2.45 -2.37 0.75
CA PHE A 95 1.70 -1.96 1.92
C PHE A 95 0.34 -1.40 1.53
N ALA A 96 -0.73 -2.00 2.03
CA ALA A 96 -2.08 -1.59 1.72
C ALA A 96 -2.69 -0.74 2.86
N LEU A 97 -3.32 0.39 2.50
CA LEU A 97 -4.12 1.18 3.40
C LEU A 97 -5.60 1.04 3.06
N ILE A 98 -6.39 0.60 4.03
CA ILE A 98 -7.85 0.53 3.95
C ILE A 98 -8.39 1.68 4.80
N MET A 99 -9.03 2.66 4.16
CA MET A 99 -9.39 3.95 4.78
C MET A 99 -10.90 4.20 4.70
N PRO A 100 -11.72 3.49 5.50
CA PRO A 100 -13.16 3.64 5.49
C PRO A 100 -13.62 4.95 6.14
N THR A 101 -14.84 5.37 5.79
CA THR A 101 -15.65 6.35 6.50
C THR A 101 -16.90 5.65 7.02
N GLN A 102 -17.71 6.32 7.84
CA GLN A 102 -19.00 5.79 8.30
C GLN A 102 -19.94 5.40 7.14
N ASN A 103 -19.83 6.09 6.01
CA ASN A 103 -20.65 5.85 4.82
C ASN A 103 -20.04 4.81 3.86
N SER A 104 -18.91 4.20 4.20
CA SER A 104 -18.28 3.20 3.36
C SER A 104 -19.10 1.91 3.32
N ASN A 105 -19.19 1.32 2.12
CA ASN A 105 -19.90 0.05 1.96
C ASN A 105 -19.16 -1.07 2.70
N LYS A 106 -19.86 -1.75 3.61
CA LYS A 106 -19.29 -2.86 4.40
C LYS A 106 -18.85 -4.04 3.53
N ALA A 107 -19.54 -4.29 2.40
CA ALA A 107 -19.13 -5.33 1.46
C ALA A 107 -17.76 -5.01 0.86
N ASN A 108 -17.55 -3.77 0.39
CA ASN A 108 -16.26 -3.35 -0.17
C ASN A 108 -15.13 -3.43 0.88
N LEU A 109 -15.43 -3.12 2.15
CA LEU A 109 -14.45 -3.28 3.23
C LEU A 109 -14.04 -4.74 3.41
N LYS A 110 -15.02 -5.64 3.41
CA LYS A 110 -14.77 -7.09 3.49
C LYS A 110 -13.95 -7.57 2.29
N ASP A 111 -14.28 -7.13 1.08
CA ASP A 111 -13.56 -7.51 -0.15
C ASP A 111 -12.10 -7.01 -0.11
N ALA A 112 -11.86 -5.79 0.42
CA ALA A 112 -10.50 -5.28 0.59
C ALA A 112 -9.67 -6.12 1.57
N LEU A 113 -10.26 -6.53 2.70
CA LEU A 113 -9.60 -7.38 3.68
C LEU A 113 -9.31 -8.78 3.12
N MET A 114 -10.29 -9.40 2.46
CA MET A 114 -10.10 -10.71 1.81
C MET A 114 -9.01 -10.66 0.74
N LEU A 115 -8.90 -9.56 0.00
CA LEU A 115 -7.84 -9.37 -0.99
C LEU A 115 -6.47 -9.29 -0.31
N CYS A 116 -6.33 -8.54 0.78
CA CYS A 116 -5.08 -8.47 1.54
C CYS A 116 -4.63 -9.85 2.02
N GLU A 117 -5.56 -10.63 2.57
CA GLU A 117 -5.30 -12.00 3.02
C GLU A 117 -4.91 -12.92 1.85
N SER A 118 -5.66 -12.88 0.74
CA SER A 118 -5.41 -13.74 -0.43
C SER A 118 -4.07 -13.47 -1.11
N LEU A 119 -3.62 -12.22 -1.11
CA LEU A 119 -2.33 -11.80 -1.68
C LEU A 119 -1.21 -11.74 -0.64
N ASN A 120 -1.50 -12.10 0.63
CA ASN A 120 -0.56 -12.01 1.75
C ASN A 120 0.10 -10.62 1.85
N LEU A 121 -0.71 -9.55 1.76
CA LEU A 121 -0.23 -8.18 1.85
C LEU A 121 -0.16 -7.70 3.30
N GLU A 122 0.90 -6.97 3.63
CA GLU A 122 0.90 -6.15 4.84
C GLU A 122 -0.11 -5.01 4.69
N TYR A 123 -1.02 -4.84 5.65
CA TYR A 123 -2.04 -3.80 5.56
C TYR A 123 -2.35 -3.14 6.91
N LYS A 124 -2.95 -1.96 6.83
CA LYS A 124 -3.50 -1.24 7.97
C LYS A 124 -4.85 -0.65 7.62
N THR A 125 -5.80 -0.78 8.55
CA THR A 125 -7.10 -0.10 8.45
C THR A 125 -7.07 1.17 9.30
N ILE A 126 -7.42 2.30 8.69
CA ILE A 126 -7.51 3.61 9.34
C ILE A 126 -8.88 4.20 9.06
N GLU A 127 -9.72 4.32 10.08
CA GLU A 127 -10.98 5.02 9.94
C GLU A 127 -10.71 6.53 9.82
N ILE A 128 -11.08 7.12 8.67
CA ILE A 128 -10.82 8.53 8.41
C ILE A 128 -11.96 9.45 8.84
N GLN A 129 -13.05 8.91 9.40
CA GLN A 129 -14.18 9.71 9.82
C GLN A 129 -13.81 10.79 10.87
N PRO A 130 -13.04 10.49 11.93
CA PRO A 130 -12.67 11.52 12.91
C PRO A 130 -11.88 12.68 12.29
N ILE A 131 -10.99 12.38 11.32
CA ILE A 131 -10.22 13.39 10.60
C ILE A 131 -11.15 14.25 9.73
N LEU A 132 -12.08 13.59 9.05
CA LEU A 132 -13.07 14.26 8.20
C LEU A 132 -13.97 15.18 9.05
N ASP A 133 -14.43 14.71 10.19
CA ASP A 133 -15.29 15.49 11.10
C ASP A 133 -14.56 16.72 11.63
N ALA A 134 -13.27 16.60 11.96
CA ALA A 134 -12.44 17.73 12.35
C ALA A 134 -12.30 18.78 11.24
N PHE A 135 -12.16 18.36 9.97
CA PHE A 135 -12.19 19.29 8.84
C PHE A 135 -13.57 19.94 8.64
N LEU A 136 -14.64 19.16 8.84
CA LEU A 136 -16.00 19.64 8.65
C LEU A 136 -16.42 20.66 9.71
N SER A 137 -15.88 20.56 10.92
CA SER A 137 -16.16 21.54 12.00
C SER A 137 -15.63 22.95 11.69
N GLU A 138 -14.58 23.04 10.85
CA GLU A 138 -13.99 24.31 10.43
C GLU A 138 -14.59 24.84 9.11
N CYS A 139 -15.47 24.06 8.47
CA CYS A 139 -16.06 24.43 7.19
C CYS A 139 -17.47 25.02 7.40
N GLU A 140 -17.77 26.14 6.71
CA GLU A 140 -19.15 26.56 6.48
C GLU A 140 -19.89 25.45 5.70
N SER A 141 -21.11 25.56 5.39
CA SER A 141 -21.93 24.53 4.72
C SER A 141 -21.15 23.63 3.71
N VAL A 142 -21.20 22.30 3.89
CA VAL A 142 -20.47 21.34 3.03
C VAL A 142 -21.45 20.46 2.27
N CYS A 143 -21.45 20.55 0.95
CA CYS A 143 -22.22 19.64 0.10
C CYS A 143 -21.51 18.28 -0.07
N LYS A 144 -22.27 17.28 -0.54
CA LYS A 144 -21.77 15.90 -0.73
C LYS A 144 -20.50 15.82 -1.58
N THR A 145 -20.39 16.63 -2.64
CA THR A 145 -19.21 16.67 -3.51
C THR A 145 -17.98 17.20 -2.77
N ARG A 146 -18.13 18.27 -1.97
CA ARG A 146 -17.03 18.82 -1.16
C ARG A 146 -16.55 17.81 -0.11
N MET A 147 -17.46 17.12 0.54
CA MET A 147 -17.16 16.06 1.50
C MET A 147 -16.39 14.90 0.84
N GLY A 148 -16.79 14.47 -0.35
CA GLY A 148 -16.06 13.48 -1.14
C GLY A 148 -14.64 13.93 -1.47
N ASN A 149 -14.46 15.18 -1.87
CA ASN A 149 -13.15 15.76 -2.15
C ASN A 149 -12.25 15.85 -0.91
N LEU A 150 -12.80 16.22 0.25
CA LEU A 150 -12.06 16.22 1.52
C LEU A 150 -11.61 14.81 1.89
N SER A 151 -12.52 13.84 1.81
CA SER A 151 -12.19 12.43 2.08
C SER A 151 -11.08 11.91 1.16
N ALA A 152 -11.09 12.28 -0.12
CA ALA A 152 -10.04 11.90 -1.06
C ALA A 152 -8.68 12.51 -0.69
N ARG A 153 -8.65 13.78 -0.26
CA ARG A 153 -7.42 14.46 0.17
C ARG A 153 -6.86 13.90 1.47
N ILE A 154 -7.71 13.57 2.44
CA ILE A 154 -7.30 12.91 3.68
C ILE A 154 -6.63 11.56 3.36
N ARG A 155 -7.25 10.74 2.51
CA ARG A 155 -6.66 9.47 2.07
C ARG A 155 -5.33 9.67 1.37
N MET A 156 -5.23 10.64 0.48
CA MET A 156 -3.98 10.97 -0.20
C MET A 156 -2.89 11.36 0.81
N SER A 157 -3.19 12.21 1.77
CA SER A 157 -2.22 12.63 2.80
C SER A 157 -1.69 11.44 3.59
N LEU A 158 -2.56 10.51 4.00
CA LEU A 158 -2.17 9.30 4.70
C LEU A 158 -1.31 8.38 3.82
N LEU A 159 -1.65 8.22 2.53
CA LEU A 159 -0.85 7.41 1.60
C LEU A 159 0.56 7.97 1.46
N TYR A 160 0.72 9.27 1.35
CA TYR A 160 2.03 9.92 1.24
C TYR A 160 2.83 9.87 2.55
N ASP A 161 2.17 9.99 3.70
CA ASP A 161 2.81 9.83 5.01
C ASP A 161 3.40 8.41 5.15
N TYR A 162 2.61 7.38 4.87
CA TYR A 162 3.10 5.99 4.90
C TYR A 162 4.14 5.70 3.82
N SER A 163 4.06 6.36 2.67
CA SER A 163 5.09 6.30 1.63
C SER A 163 6.44 6.80 2.16
N ALA A 164 6.44 7.95 2.81
CA ALA A 164 7.64 8.51 3.43
C ALA A 164 8.18 7.61 4.57
N LEU A 165 7.29 7.13 5.44
CA LEU A 165 7.63 6.26 6.57
C LEU A 165 8.32 4.97 6.14
N LYS A 166 7.84 4.33 5.07
CA LYS A 166 8.36 3.03 4.60
C LYS A 166 9.41 3.15 3.49
N GLY A 167 9.62 4.32 2.92
CA GLY A 167 10.44 4.51 1.73
C GLY A 167 9.84 3.85 0.48
N TYR A 168 8.51 3.88 0.36
CA TYR A 168 7.73 3.26 -0.70
C TYR A 168 7.15 4.30 -1.65
N LEU A 169 6.81 3.90 -2.88
CA LEU A 169 6.07 4.75 -3.81
C LEU A 169 4.57 4.62 -3.60
N VAL A 170 3.82 5.72 -3.74
CA VAL A 170 2.37 5.67 -3.80
C VAL A 170 1.92 5.22 -5.19
N VAL A 171 1.10 4.16 -5.23
CA VAL A 171 0.45 3.70 -6.47
C VAL A 171 -1.01 4.14 -6.44
N GLY A 172 -1.39 4.88 -7.47
CA GLY A 172 -2.76 5.39 -7.65
C GLY A 172 -3.56 4.55 -8.64
N THR A 173 -4.88 4.62 -8.50
CA THR A 173 -5.87 3.96 -9.36
C THR A 173 -6.83 4.98 -9.97
N SER A 174 -6.40 6.24 -10.18
CA SER A 174 -7.30 7.28 -10.68
C SER A 174 -7.60 7.10 -12.15
N ASN A 175 -8.88 7.22 -12.49
CA ASN A 175 -9.34 7.37 -13.86
C ASN A 175 -9.25 8.86 -14.29
N LYS A 176 -9.01 9.06 -15.58
CA LYS A 176 -9.12 10.38 -16.19
C LYS A 176 -10.57 10.76 -16.38
#